data_6f1ffd8d05955ee58fd74a6d1377e603
#
_entry.id   6f1ffd8d05955ee58fd74a6d1377e603
#
_cell.length_a   1.000
_cell.length_b   1.000
_cell.length_c   1.000
_cell.angle_alpha   90.00
_cell.angle_beta   90.00
_cell.angle_gamma   90.00
#
_symmetry.space_group_name_H-M   'P 1'
#
loop_
_entity.id
_entity.type
_entity.pdbx_description
1 polymer ?
#
loop_
_entity_poly.entity_id
_entity_poly.type
_entity_poly.pdbx_seq_one_letter_code
_entity_poly.pdbx_strand_id
1 'polypeptide(L)'
;VPLPVASVVAILLAGLLAALSPRMLARLPEPTGEPEPDMPPKIPYAELAGARWLGLWLALPAMVLAGVAAATISEPALLPVWVPIAAATPVLAWVDWKVHLLPYLIVAPLYVVTWLLTGLGALLMRDASVLLGALIGNVLVFGFYFVLALIGPMGYGDVRLSAVVGVGLGPLGLVATYYGVFFGLCIGAVVGLVLVRGRLGRNIPIAFGPYLLLGAFAAVWV
;
A
#
# COMPACT_ATOMS: atom_id res chain seq x y z
N VAL A 1 28.40 6.75 4.24
CA VAL A 1 28.17 6.05 5.50
C VAL A 1 27.61 4.68 5.14
N PRO A 2 28.21 3.58 5.64
CA PRO A 2 27.65 2.25 5.38
C PRO A 2 26.23 2.15 5.95
N LEU A 3 25.31 1.55 5.17
CA LEU A 3 23.95 1.32 5.62
C LEU A 3 23.96 0.43 6.88
N PRO A 4 23.15 0.74 7.91
CA PRO A 4 23.01 -0.14 9.06
C PRO A 4 22.57 -1.53 8.63
N VAL A 5 23.03 -2.58 9.30
CA VAL A 5 22.65 -3.97 8.98
C VAL A 5 21.14 -4.15 8.94
N ALA A 6 20.40 -3.52 9.86
CA ALA A 6 18.94 -3.55 9.88
C ALA A 6 18.30 -3.02 8.58
N SER A 7 18.85 -1.94 8.02
CA SER A 7 18.38 -1.36 6.75
C SER A 7 18.61 -2.31 5.57
N VAL A 8 19.80 -2.94 5.51
CA VAL A 8 20.11 -3.93 4.46
C VAL A 8 19.17 -5.13 4.56
N VAL A 9 18.95 -5.64 5.77
CA VAL A 9 18.02 -6.76 6.01
C VAL A 9 16.59 -6.38 5.60
N ALA A 10 16.11 -5.18 5.97
CA ALA A 10 14.79 -4.70 5.60
C ALA A 10 14.60 -4.63 4.07
N ILE A 11 15.58 -4.08 3.35
CA ILE A 11 15.57 -3.96 1.89
C ILE A 11 15.53 -5.35 1.24
N LEU A 12 16.41 -6.26 1.65
CA LEU A 12 16.49 -7.61 1.09
C LEU A 12 15.22 -8.41 1.40
N LEU A 13 14.68 -8.29 2.61
CA LEU A 13 13.46 -8.98 3.00
C LEU A 13 12.25 -8.48 2.22
N ALA A 14 12.09 -7.16 2.05
CA ALA A 14 11.03 -6.60 1.22
C ALA A 14 11.12 -7.09 -0.23
N GLY A 15 12.32 -7.10 -0.82
CA GLY A 15 12.54 -7.63 -2.16
C GLY A 15 12.21 -9.12 -2.27
N LEU A 16 12.63 -9.94 -1.29
CA LEU A 16 12.34 -11.37 -1.25
C LEU A 16 10.83 -11.65 -1.14
N LEU A 17 10.13 -10.96 -0.24
CA LEU A 17 8.68 -11.10 -0.08
C LEU A 17 7.94 -10.72 -1.37
N ALA A 18 8.32 -9.62 -2.01
CA ALA A 18 7.75 -9.20 -3.28
C ALA A 18 8.08 -10.19 -4.42
N ALA A 19 9.30 -10.73 -4.48
CA ALA A 19 9.71 -11.73 -5.47
C ALA A 19 8.91 -13.04 -5.36
N LEU A 20 8.50 -13.41 -4.14
CA LEU A 20 7.72 -14.61 -3.87
C LEU A 20 6.21 -14.41 -4.07
N SER A 21 5.74 -13.16 -4.13
CA SER A 21 4.31 -12.83 -4.21
C SER A 21 3.57 -13.40 -5.43
N PRO A 22 4.19 -13.60 -6.63
CA PRO A 22 3.49 -14.26 -7.73
C PRO A 22 3.00 -15.68 -7.39
N ARG A 23 3.73 -16.42 -6.54
CA ARG A 23 3.28 -17.75 -6.07
C ARG A 23 2.05 -17.67 -5.18
N MET A 24 1.95 -16.63 -4.36
CA MET A 24 0.77 -16.36 -3.54
C MET A 24 -0.40 -15.89 -4.41
N LEU A 25 -0.13 -14.98 -5.33
CA LEU A 25 -1.14 -14.44 -6.27
C LEU A 25 -1.79 -15.56 -7.10
N ALA A 26 -0.99 -16.52 -7.61
CA ALA A 26 -1.49 -17.65 -8.38
C ALA A 26 -2.41 -18.61 -7.59
N ARG A 27 -2.42 -18.54 -6.27
CA ARG A 27 -3.25 -19.36 -5.38
C ARG A 27 -4.47 -18.63 -4.82
N LEU A 28 -4.63 -17.35 -5.15
CA LEU A 28 -5.80 -16.60 -4.69
C LEU A 28 -7.06 -17.12 -5.39
N PRO A 29 -8.17 -17.27 -4.66
CA PRO A 29 -9.45 -17.55 -5.27
C PRO A 29 -9.88 -16.37 -6.14
N GLU A 30 -10.40 -16.70 -7.31
CA GLU A 30 -10.92 -15.69 -8.22
C GLU A 30 -12.15 -15.01 -7.61
N PRO A 31 -12.32 -13.70 -7.80
CA PRO A 31 -13.48 -12.99 -7.31
C PRO A 31 -14.75 -13.50 -8.00
N THR A 32 -15.73 -13.93 -7.20
CA THR A 32 -17.00 -14.56 -7.63
C THR A 32 -18.08 -13.56 -8.07
N GLY A 33 -17.82 -12.25 -8.05
CA GLY A 33 -18.77 -11.22 -8.44
C GLY A 33 -19.00 -11.18 -9.97
N GLU A 34 -20.24 -10.95 -10.39
CA GLU A 34 -20.54 -10.67 -11.80
C GLU A 34 -19.74 -9.43 -12.26
N PRO A 35 -19.19 -9.44 -13.48
CA PRO A 35 -18.51 -8.27 -14.02
C PRO A 35 -19.50 -7.10 -14.11
N GLU A 36 -19.14 -5.93 -13.59
CA GLU A 36 -19.93 -4.73 -13.87
C GLU A 36 -19.91 -4.44 -15.39
N PRO A 37 -21.03 -4.04 -15.98
CA PRO A 37 -21.18 -3.90 -17.44
C PRO A 37 -20.14 -3.01 -18.12
N ASP A 38 -19.59 -2.04 -17.38
CA ASP A 38 -18.64 -1.05 -17.88
C ASP A 38 -17.17 -1.34 -17.54
N MET A 39 -16.89 -2.47 -16.85
CA MET A 39 -15.51 -2.86 -16.51
C MET A 39 -14.90 -3.79 -17.57
N PRO A 40 -13.60 -3.66 -17.85
CA PRO A 40 -12.90 -4.61 -18.71
C PRO A 40 -12.97 -6.04 -18.12
N PRO A 41 -12.92 -7.08 -18.97
CA PRO A 41 -12.96 -8.47 -18.50
C PRO A 41 -11.83 -8.71 -17.51
N LYS A 42 -12.17 -9.32 -16.36
CA LYS A 42 -11.23 -9.60 -15.29
C LYS A 42 -10.22 -10.65 -15.76
N ILE A 43 -8.94 -10.29 -15.71
CA ILE A 43 -7.85 -11.24 -15.95
C ILE A 43 -7.70 -12.11 -14.69
N PRO A 44 -7.67 -13.45 -14.78
CA PRO A 44 -7.47 -14.34 -13.63
C PRO A 44 -6.15 -14.04 -12.89
N TYR A 45 -6.17 -14.14 -11.57
CA TYR A 45 -4.96 -13.91 -10.77
C TYR A 45 -3.82 -14.88 -11.12
N ALA A 46 -4.16 -16.12 -11.48
CA ALA A 46 -3.18 -17.10 -11.94
C ALA A 46 -2.48 -16.66 -13.24
N GLU A 47 -3.21 -16.05 -14.17
CA GLU A 47 -2.65 -15.50 -15.40
C GLU A 47 -1.78 -14.28 -15.13
N LEU A 48 -2.23 -13.36 -14.26
CA LEU A 48 -1.45 -12.19 -13.83
C LEU A 48 -0.13 -12.61 -13.19
N ALA A 49 -0.15 -13.69 -12.40
CA ALA A 49 1.04 -14.23 -11.73
C ALA A 49 2.02 -14.89 -12.71
N GLY A 50 1.55 -15.35 -13.88
CA GLY A 50 2.34 -16.00 -14.93
C GLY A 50 3.20 -15.04 -15.75
N ALA A 51 3.13 -13.74 -15.55
CA ALA A 51 3.90 -12.76 -16.30
C ALA A 51 5.41 -13.03 -16.14
N ARG A 52 6.14 -13.02 -17.27
CA ARG A 52 7.58 -13.33 -17.29
C ARG A 52 8.34 -12.34 -16.41
N TRP A 53 9.19 -12.86 -15.52
CA TRP A 53 10.03 -12.08 -14.61
C TRP A 53 9.24 -11.20 -13.60
N LEU A 54 7.94 -11.46 -13.41
CA LEU A 54 7.09 -10.65 -12.51
C LEU A 54 7.70 -10.51 -11.12
N GLY A 55 8.20 -11.61 -10.53
CA GLY A 55 8.83 -11.55 -9.21
C GLY A 55 9.99 -10.55 -9.13
N LEU A 56 10.82 -10.45 -10.20
CA LEU A 56 11.91 -9.48 -10.25
C LEU A 56 11.38 -8.04 -10.41
N TRP A 57 10.40 -7.84 -11.29
CA TRP A 57 9.76 -6.53 -11.49
C TRP A 57 9.06 -6.01 -10.24
N LEU A 58 8.54 -6.91 -9.39
CA LEU A 58 7.94 -6.53 -8.11
C LEU A 58 9.00 -6.32 -7.01
N ALA A 59 10.09 -7.10 -7.03
CA ALA A 59 11.15 -7.01 -6.04
C ALA A 59 11.91 -5.67 -6.09
N LEU A 60 12.24 -5.18 -7.28
CA LEU A 60 13.02 -3.96 -7.42
C LEU A 60 12.33 -2.73 -6.81
N PRO A 61 11.06 -2.40 -7.15
CA PRO A 61 10.35 -1.31 -6.49
C PRO A 61 10.19 -1.52 -4.98
N ALA A 62 9.94 -2.76 -4.53
CA ALA A 62 9.84 -3.06 -3.10
C ALA A 62 11.13 -2.75 -2.35
N MET A 63 12.29 -3.10 -2.92
CA MET A 63 13.60 -2.77 -2.36
C MET A 63 13.84 -1.26 -2.32
N VAL A 64 13.45 -0.53 -3.35
CA VAL A 64 13.56 0.94 -3.39
C VAL A 64 12.70 1.55 -2.30
N LEU A 65 11.43 1.13 -2.16
CA LEU A 65 10.53 1.64 -1.14
C LEU A 65 11.01 1.32 0.29
N ALA A 66 11.51 0.10 0.52
CA ALA A 66 12.11 -0.26 1.80
C ALA A 66 13.39 0.54 2.08
N GLY A 67 14.18 0.85 1.04
CA GLY A 67 15.34 1.72 1.12
C GLY A 67 14.97 3.15 1.49
N VAL A 68 13.90 3.70 0.91
CA VAL A 68 13.33 4.99 1.28
C VAL A 68 12.95 4.99 2.76
N ALA A 69 12.15 4.02 3.20
CA ALA A 69 11.77 3.91 4.61
C ALA A 69 12.98 3.79 5.54
N ALA A 70 13.99 2.99 5.17
CA ALA A 70 15.19 2.82 5.96
C ALA A 70 16.08 4.06 6.02
N ALA A 71 16.02 4.94 5.04
CA ALA A 71 16.79 6.18 4.98
C ALA A 71 16.11 7.33 5.75
N THR A 72 14.79 7.25 5.97
CA THR A 72 13.99 8.37 6.48
C THR A 72 13.44 8.13 7.89
N ILE A 73 13.12 6.88 8.23
CA ILE A 73 12.58 6.55 9.56
C ILE A 73 13.70 6.64 10.58
N SER A 74 13.60 7.61 11.49
CA SER A 74 14.59 7.86 12.53
C SER A 74 14.61 6.77 13.61
N GLU A 75 13.43 6.14 13.86
CA GLU A 75 13.26 5.12 14.89
C GLU A 75 13.39 3.71 14.31
N PRO A 76 14.53 3.02 14.50
CA PRO A 76 14.78 1.71 13.88
C PRO A 76 13.74 0.64 14.27
N ALA A 77 13.10 0.78 15.43
CA ALA A 77 12.05 -0.13 15.91
C ALA A 77 10.77 -0.08 15.07
N LEU A 78 10.55 1.01 14.30
CA LEU A 78 9.42 1.16 13.40
C LEU A 78 9.71 0.71 11.96
N LEU A 79 10.98 0.52 11.60
CA LEU A 79 11.35 0.07 10.25
C LEU A 79 10.71 -1.28 9.85
N PRO A 80 10.57 -2.29 10.74
CA PRO A 80 9.91 -3.55 10.41
C PRO A 80 8.46 -3.38 9.93
N VAL A 81 7.75 -2.35 10.37
CA VAL A 81 6.37 -2.04 9.95
C VAL A 81 6.30 -1.80 8.45
N TRP A 82 7.31 -1.12 7.90
CA TRP A 82 7.36 -0.72 6.50
C TRP A 82 7.84 -1.81 5.54
N VAL A 83 8.46 -2.87 6.04
CA VAL A 83 8.92 -4.00 5.21
C VAL A 83 7.76 -4.69 4.48
N PRO A 84 6.70 -5.18 5.16
CA PRO A 84 5.57 -5.81 4.48
C PRO A 84 4.78 -4.80 3.63
N ILE A 85 4.69 -3.52 4.03
CA ILE A 85 4.04 -2.47 3.24
C ILE A 85 4.82 -2.25 1.94
N ALA A 86 6.16 -2.13 2.00
CA ALA A 86 7.01 -1.98 0.84
C ALA A 86 6.91 -3.20 -0.11
N ALA A 87 6.89 -4.42 0.45
CA ALA A 87 6.75 -5.63 -0.34
C ALA A 87 5.38 -5.73 -1.04
N ALA A 88 4.31 -5.38 -0.34
CA ALA A 88 2.94 -5.44 -0.87
C ALA A 88 2.62 -4.33 -1.89
N THR A 89 3.27 -3.17 -1.76
CA THR A 89 3.00 -2.00 -2.62
C THR A 89 3.06 -2.33 -4.13
N PRO A 90 4.15 -2.87 -4.70
CA PRO A 90 4.21 -3.16 -6.13
C PRO A 90 3.25 -4.29 -6.53
N VAL A 91 2.97 -5.23 -5.64
CA VAL A 91 2.02 -6.33 -5.89
C VAL A 91 0.60 -5.80 -6.03
N LEU A 92 0.16 -5.00 -5.03
CA LEU A 92 -1.16 -4.39 -5.03
C LEU A 92 -1.31 -3.40 -6.17
N ALA A 93 -0.26 -2.63 -6.48
CA ALA A 93 -0.24 -1.72 -7.61
C ALA A 93 -0.39 -2.46 -8.95
N TRP A 94 0.29 -3.59 -9.12
CA TRP A 94 0.19 -4.41 -10.33
C TRP A 94 -1.21 -4.99 -10.51
N VAL A 95 -1.78 -5.56 -9.45
CA VAL A 95 -3.12 -6.15 -9.50
C VAL A 95 -4.18 -5.07 -9.73
N ASP A 96 -4.13 -3.99 -8.97
CA ASP A 96 -5.09 -2.90 -9.07
C ASP A 96 -5.07 -2.23 -10.45
N TRP A 97 -3.87 -2.03 -11.01
CA TRP A 97 -3.71 -1.50 -12.37
C TRP A 97 -4.31 -2.41 -13.47
N LYS A 98 -4.29 -3.73 -13.26
CA LYS A 98 -4.74 -4.71 -14.26
C LYS A 98 -6.22 -5.05 -14.16
N VAL A 99 -6.75 -5.13 -12.93
CA VAL A 99 -8.12 -5.64 -12.70
C VAL A 99 -8.99 -4.72 -11.87
N HIS A 100 -8.46 -3.56 -11.41
CA HIS A 100 -9.15 -2.57 -10.57
C HIS A 100 -9.77 -3.21 -9.30
N LEU A 101 -9.10 -4.20 -8.73
CA LEU A 101 -9.51 -4.92 -7.54
C LEU A 101 -8.31 -5.12 -6.62
N LEU A 102 -8.48 -4.78 -5.35
CA LEU A 102 -7.51 -5.06 -4.31
C LEU A 102 -7.90 -6.36 -3.58
N PRO A 103 -7.11 -7.45 -3.71
CA PRO A 103 -7.42 -8.73 -3.10
C PRO A 103 -7.49 -8.62 -1.58
N TYR A 104 -8.66 -8.89 -0.99
CA TYR A 104 -8.87 -8.87 0.46
C TYR A 104 -7.88 -9.79 1.19
N LEU A 105 -7.60 -10.96 0.61
CA LEU A 105 -6.66 -11.94 1.16
C LEU A 105 -5.20 -11.48 1.20
N ILE A 106 -4.86 -10.37 0.56
CA ILE A 106 -3.56 -9.71 0.71
C ILE A 106 -3.68 -8.55 1.71
N VAL A 107 -4.71 -7.72 1.57
CA VAL A 107 -4.85 -6.50 2.38
C VAL A 107 -5.14 -6.82 3.85
N ALA A 108 -5.98 -7.83 4.13
CA ALA A 108 -6.34 -8.16 5.51
C ALA A 108 -5.15 -8.73 6.32
N PRO A 109 -4.37 -9.71 5.85
CA PRO A 109 -3.15 -10.13 6.54
C PRO A 109 -2.13 -9.00 6.68
N LEU A 110 -1.97 -8.16 5.64
CA LEU A 110 -1.09 -7.00 5.69
C LEU A 110 -1.48 -6.05 6.84
N TYR A 111 -2.79 -5.78 6.99
CA TYR A 111 -3.30 -4.95 8.09
C TYR A 111 -2.96 -5.54 9.46
N VAL A 112 -3.19 -6.85 9.65
CA VAL A 112 -2.88 -7.54 10.91
C VAL A 112 -1.37 -7.50 11.19
N VAL A 113 -0.55 -7.82 10.20
CA VAL A 113 0.92 -7.81 10.33
C VAL A 113 1.42 -6.40 10.65
N THR A 114 0.87 -5.37 10.02
CA THR A 114 1.22 -3.97 10.31
C THR A 114 0.93 -3.62 11.77
N TRP A 115 -0.23 -3.99 12.32
CA TRP A 115 -0.55 -3.81 13.74
C TRP A 115 0.38 -4.58 14.67
N LEU A 116 0.68 -5.84 14.36
CA LEU A 116 1.59 -6.66 15.18
C LEU A 116 3.00 -6.07 15.21
N LEU A 117 3.52 -5.62 14.08
CA LEU A 117 4.85 -5.00 14.01
C LEU A 117 4.88 -3.63 14.67
N THR A 118 3.80 -2.84 14.57
CA THR A 118 3.67 -1.58 15.32
C THR A 118 3.63 -1.84 16.83
N GLY A 119 2.90 -2.86 17.26
CA GLY A 119 2.88 -3.29 18.67
C GLY A 119 4.25 -3.74 19.17
N LEU A 120 4.98 -4.49 18.35
CA LEU A 120 6.36 -4.87 18.65
C LEU A 120 7.26 -3.64 18.76
N GLY A 121 7.15 -2.68 17.84
CA GLY A 121 7.86 -1.41 17.88
C GLY A 121 7.59 -0.64 19.18
N ALA A 122 6.33 -0.49 19.56
CA ALA A 122 5.91 0.15 20.81
C ALA A 122 6.52 -0.54 22.04
N LEU A 123 6.54 -1.88 22.04
CA LEU A 123 7.15 -2.67 23.12
C LEU A 123 8.65 -2.47 23.20
N LEU A 124 9.36 -2.49 22.10
CA LEU A 124 10.81 -2.28 22.03
C LEU A 124 11.21 -0.87 22.47
N MET A 125 10.42 0.14 22.07
CA MET A 125 10.61 1.54 22.47
C MET A 125 10.12 1.81 23.91
N ARG A 126 9.35 0.89 24.48
CA ARG A 126 8.65 1.08 25.76
C ARG A 126 7.76 2.34 25.76
N ASP A 127 7.16 2.62 24.63
CA ASP A 127 6.35 3.82 24.40
C ASP A 127 4.97 3.47 23.84
N ALA A 128 3.95 3.59 24.68
CA ALA A 128 2.57 3.34 24.30
C ALA A 128 2.00 4.42 23.35
N SER A 129 2.66 5.58 23.24
CA SER A 129 2.24 6.66 22.32
C SER A 129 2.31 6.21 20.86
N VAL A 130 3.19 5.27 20.53
CA VAL A 130 3.30 4.61 19.21
C VAL A 130 1.97 3.95 18.82
N LEU A 131 1.35 3.20 19.75
CA LEU A 131 0.05 2.56 19.51
C LEU A 131 -1.09 3.57 19.41
N LEU A 132 -1.04 4.62 20.25
CA LEU A 132 -2.02 5.69 20.17
C LEU A 132 -1.92 6.43 18.83
N GLY A 133 -0.70 6.73 18.38
CA GLY A 133 -0.45 7.32 17.07
C GLY A 133 -0.99 6.45 15.94
N ALA A 134 -0.72 5.14 15.98
CA ALA A 134 -1.23 4.18 15.00
C ALA A 134 -2.77 4.14 14.98
N LEU A 135 -3.41 4.15 16.15
CA LEU A 135 -4.88 4.17 16.27
C LEU A 135 -5.45 5.46 15.68
N ILE A 136 -4.89 6.60 16.05
CA ILE A 136 -5.34 7.90 15.51
C ILE A 136 -5.14 7.95 14.00
N GLY A 137 -3.98 7.58 13.50
CA GLY A 137 -3.69 7.52 12.06
C GLY A 137 -4.64 6.58 11.33
N ASN A 138 -4.89 5.38 11.90
CA ASN A 138 -5.86 4.43 11.34
C ASN A 138 -7.26 5.05 11.24
N VAL A 139 -7.78 5.63 12.33
CA VAL A 139 -9.14 6.21 12.36
C VAL A 139 -9.24 7.39 11.39
N LEU A 140 -8.24 8.27 11.34
CA LEU A 140 -8.27 9.44 10.48
C LEU A 140 -8.20 9.07 9.01
N VAL A 141 -7.25 8.20 8.62
CA VAL A 141 -7.04 7.84 7.20
C VAL A 141 -8.16 6.93 6.71
N PHE A 142 -8.52 5.88 7.48
CA PHE A 142 -9.65 5.03 7.15
C PHE A 142 -10.95 5.82 7.08
N GLY A 143 -11.25 6.65 8.09
CA GLY A 143 -12.47 7.45 8.14
C GLY A 143 -12.57 8.42 6.97
N PHE A 144 -11.48 9.10 6.61
CA PHE A 144 -11.42 9.98 5.46
C PHE A 144 -11.74 9.24 4.15
N TYR A 145 -11.07 8.11 3.87
CA TYR A 145 -11.30 7.33 2.65
C TYR A 145 -12.66 6.64 2.66
N PHE A 146 -13.18 6.25 3.84
CA PHE A 146 -14.53 5.72 3.98
C PHE A 146 -15.58 6.78 3.60
N VAL A 147 -15.44 8.01 4.06
CA VAL A 147 -16.32 9.12 3.66
C VAL A 147 -16.23 9.37 2.14
N LEU A 148 -15.02 9.36 1.56
CA LEU A 148 -14.86 9.49 0.11
C LEU A 148 -15.56 8.35 -0.66
N ALA A 149 -15.55 7.12 -0.13
CA ALA A 149 -16.25 5.99 -0.76
C ALA A 149 -17.78 6.11 -0.66
N LEU A 150 -18.31 6.81 0.36
CA LEU A 150 -19.74 7.06 0.48
C LEU A 150 -20.25 8.13 -0.49
N ILE A 151 -19.43 9.12 -0.83
CA ILE A 151 -19.82 10.27 -1.65
C ILE A 151 -19.30 10.22 -3.09
N GLY A 152 -18.39 9.28 -3.40
CA GLY A 152 -17.72 9.21 -4.69
C GLY A 152 -17.49 7.78 -5.17
N PRO A 153 -16.96 7.61 -6.39
CA PRO A 153 -16.72 6.30 -7.01
C PRO A 153 -15.44 5.61 -6.52
N MET A 154 -15.16 5.65 -5.20
CA MET A 154 -13.99 5.02 -4.63
C MET A 154 -14.28 3.57 -4.24
N GLY A 155 -13.37 2.66 -4.57
CA GLY A 155 -13.50 1.24 -4.24
C GLY A 155 -13.34 0.94 -2.74
N TYR A 156 -14.14 0.02 -2.21
CA TYR A 156 -13.97 -0.45 -0.83
C TYR A 156 -12.61 -1.11 -0.57
N GLY A 157 -11.92 -1.56 -1.63
CA GLY A 157 -10.55 -2.05 -1.56
C GLY A 157 -9.58 -0.97 -1.09
N ASP A 158 -9.72 0.26 -1.64
CA ASP A 158 -8.89 1.41 -1.28
C ASP A 158 -9.15 1.85 0.17
N VAL A 159 -10.41 1.80 0.62
CA VAL A 159 -10.77 2.08 2.02
C VAL A 159 -10.08 1.11 2.98
N ARG A 160 -10.04 -0.19 2.66
CA ARG A 160 -9.33 -1.19 3.49
C ARG A 160 -7.82 -0.96 3.47
N LEU A 161 -7.26 -0.63 2.31
CA LEU A 161 -5.84 -0.34 2.16
C LEU A 161 -5.44 0.93 2.91
N SER A 162 -6.31 1.94 2.95
CA SER A 162 -6.10 3.18 3.69
C SER A 162 -5.94 2.95 5.20
N ALA A 163 -6.61 1.92 5.74
CA ALA A 163 -6.41 1.52 7.13
C ALA A 163 -4.97 1.05 7.40
N VAL A 164 -4.37 0.28 6.49
CA VAL A 164 -2.96 -0.15 6.58
C VAL A 164 -2.04 1.07 6.60
N VAL A 165 -2.27 2.00 5.68
CA VAL A 165 -1.49 3.24 5.57
C VAL A 165 -1.61 4.08 6.84
N GLY A 166 -2.82 4.20 7.40
CA GLY A 166 -3.06 4.92 8.64
C GLY A 166 -2.29 4.35 9.84
N VAL A 167 -2.26 3.00 9.95
CA VAL A 167 -1.47 2.32 10.99
C VAL A 167 0.03 2.55 10.81
N GLY A 168 0.53 2.50 9.57
CA GLY A 168 1.95 2.70 9.26
C GLY A 168 2.43 4.15 9.50
N LEU A 169 1.63 5.14 9.10
CA LEU A 169 1.99 6.57 9.23
C LEU A 169 1.72 7.15 10.62
N GLY A 170 0.68 6.67 11.32
CA GLY A 170 0.27 7.20 12.60
C GLY A 170 1.38 7.30 13.65
N PRO A 171 2.26 6.28 13.82
CA PRO A 171 3.42 6.34 14.69
C PRO A 171 4.46 7.39 14.32
N LEU A 172 4.51 7.81 13.05
CA LEU A 172 5.39 8.87 12.57
C LEU A 172 4.83 10.27 12.86
N GLY A 173 3.57 10.36 13.29
CA GLY A 173 2.91 11.58 13.69
C GLY A 173 1.80 12.04 12.74
N LEU A 174 1.02 13.04 13.21
CA LEU A 174 -0.11 13.59 12.46
C LEU A 174 0.33 14.29 11.17
N VAL A 175 1.51 14.90 11.16
CA VAL A 175 2.05 15.59 9.99
C VAL A 175 2.33 14.61 8.87
N ALA A 176 3.03 13.50 9.16
CA ALA A 176 3.27 12.43 8.21
C ALA A 176 1.95 11.80 7.73
N THR A 177 0.99 11.58 8.64
CA THR A 177 -0.34 11.06 8.31
C THR A 177 -1.08 11.97 7.34
N TYR A 178 -1.10 13.27 7.58
CA TYR A 178 -1.71 14.27 6.70
C TYR A 178 -1.06 14.28 5.32
N TYR A 179 0.27 14.37 5.26
CA TYR A 179 0.98 14.39 3.98
C TYR A 179 0.85 13.08 3.20
N GLY A 180 0.72 11.94 3.87
CA GLY A 180 0.45 10.67 3.19
C GLY A 180 -0.86 10.69 2.40
N VAL A 181 -1.92 11.17 3.04
CA VAL A 181 -3.23 11.37 2.37
C VAL A 181 -3.10 12.42 1.26
N PHE A 182 -2.50 13.56 1.57
CA PHE A 182 -2.35 14.68 0.62
C PHE A 182 -1.57 14.27 -0.63
N PHE A 183 -0.41 13.66 -0.49
CA PHE A 183 0.39 13.21 -1.64
C PHE A 183 -0.32 12.11 -2.43
N GLY A 184 -0.98 11.16 -1.75
CA GLY A 184 -1.78 10.13 -2.42
C GLY A 184 -2.88 10.73 -3.29
N LEU A 185 -3.62 11.72 -2.77
CA LEU A 185 -4.64 12.43 -3.53
C LEU A 185 -4.05 13.25 -4.69
N CYS A 186 -2.95 13.97 -4.45
CA CYS A 186 -2.30 14.76 -5.49
C CYS A 186 -1.79 13.87 -6.65
N ILE A 187 -1.10 12.77 -6.34
CA ILE A 187 -0.62 11.82 -7.34
C ILE A 187 -1.81 11.23 -8.11
N GLY A 188 -2.83 10.75 -7.39
CA GLY A 188 -4.04 10.20 -7.99
C GLY A 188 -4.78 11.21 -8.87
N ALA A 189 -4.91 12.46 -8.44
CA ALA A 189 -5.53 13.53 -9.20
C ALA A 189 -4.75 13.86 -10.49
N VAL A 190 -3.42 13.99 -10.41
CA VAL A 190 -2.56 14.26 -11.58
C VAL A 190 -2.65 13.12 -12.58
N VAL A 191 -2.50 11.87 -12.13
CA VAL A 191 -2.59 10.71 -13.04
C VAL A 191 -3.99 10.56 -13.59
N GLY A 192 -5.03 10.72 -12.77
CA GLY A 192 -6.43 10.72 -13.21
C GLY A 192 -6.68 11.75 -14.31
N LEU A 193 -6.22 12.99 -14.11
CA LEU A 193 -6.33 14.06 -15.11
C LEU A 193 -5.62 13.70 -16.43
N VAL A 194 -4.44 13.10 -16.36
CA VAL A 194 -3.69 12.66 -17.56
C VAL A 194 -4.42 11.53 -18.27
N LEU A 195 -4.96 10.55 -17.55
CA LEU A 195 -5.68 9.41 -18.14
C LEU A 195 -7.01 9.82 -18.77
N VAL A 196 -7.72 10.79 -18.15
CA VAL A 196 -9.00 11.32 -18.64
C VAL A 196 -8.81 12.31 -19.81
N ARG A 197 -7.57 12.78 -20.05
CA ARG A 197 -7.27 13.80 -21.07
C ARG A 197 -7.90 13.45 -22.43
N GLY A 198 -8.89 14.25 -22.85
CA GLY A 198 -9.63 14.08 -24.11
C GLY A 198 -10.78 13.05 -24.06
N ARG A 199 -11.10 12.47 -22.91
CA ARG A 199 -12.19 11.50 -22.73
C ARG A 199 -13.22 11.96 -21.70
N LEU A 200 -13.43 13.27 -21.60
CA LEU A 200 -14.44 13.88 -20.73
C LEU A 200 -15.83 13.26 -21.04
N GLY A 201 -16.49 12.73 -20.02
CA GLY A 201 -17.80 12.07 -20.13
C GLY A 201 -17.78 10.54 -20.16
N ARG A 202 -16.63 9.88 -20.10
CA ARG A 202 -16.53 8.42 -19.90
C ARG A 202 -16.17 8.12 -18.45
N ASN A 203 -16.90 7.22 -17.82
CA ASN A 203 -16.53 6.64 -16.52
C ASN A 203 -15.27 5.79 -16.72
N ILE A 204 -14.09 6.39 -16.48
CA ILE A 204 -12.82 5.67 -16.53
C ILE A 204 -12.53 5.20 -15.12
N PRO A 205 -12.52 3.89 -14.86
CA PRO A 205 -12.12 3.39 -13.54
C PRO A 205 -10.65 3.74 -13.29
N ILE A 206 -10.37 4.38 -12.16
CA ILE A 206 -9.02 4.75 -11.76
C ILE A 206 -8.60 3.83 -10.62
N ALA A 207 -7.53 3.05 -10.84
CA ALA A 207 -6.89 2.27 -9.78
C ALA A 207 -6.26 3.23 -8.77
N PHE A 208 -6.87 3.43 -7.60
CA PHE A 208 -6.42 4.44 -6.63
C PHE A 208 -5.37 3.88 -5.64
N GLY A 209 -5.38 2.58 -5.38
CA GLY A 209 -4.47 1.89 -4.46
C GLY A 209 -2.99 2.23 -4.64
N PRO A 210 -2.44 2.23 -5.86
CA PRO A 210 -1.04 2.60 -6.11
C PRO A 210 -0.68 4.00 -5.61
N TYR A 211 -1.56 4.98 -5.83
CA TYR A 211 -1.30 6.38 -5.47
C TYR A 211 -1.36 6.59 -3.97
N LEU A 212 -2.27 5.90 -3.29
CA LEU A 212 -2.37 5.89 -1.84
C LEU A 212 -1.06 5.38 -1.20
N LEU A 213 -0.53 4.26 -1.68
CA LEU A 213 0.72 3.69 -1.18
C LEU A 213 1.94 4.56 -1.50
N LEU A 214 2.03 5.09 -2.72
CA LEU A 214 3.10 6.02 -3.08
C LEU A 214 3.06 7.30 -2.24
N GLY A 215 1.86 7.82 -1.95
CA GLY A 215 1.66 8.95 -1.04
C GLY A 215 2.16 8.65 0.37
N ALA A 216 1.91 7.45 0.88
CA ALA A 216 2.41 7.02 2.17
C ALA A 216 3.95 7.02 2.22
N PHE A 217 4.61 6.45 1.20
CA PHE A 217 6.09 6.49 1.14
C PHE A 217 6.65 7.89 0.92
N ALA A 218 5.96 8.76 0.18
CA ALA A 218 6.36 10.16 0.06
C ALA A 218 6.30 10.91 1.40
N ALA A 219 5.35 10.55 2.27
CA ALA A 219 5.17 11.19 3.58
C ALA A 219 6.17 10.74 4.64
N VAL A 220 6.88 9.62 4.44
CA VAL A 220 7.92 9.17 5.40
C VAL A 220 9.12 10.15 5.43
N TRP A 221 9.23 11.07 4.44
CA TRP A 221 10.26 12.11 4.38
C TRP A 221 9.94 13.36 5.20
N VAL A 222 8.71 13.49 5.70
CA VAL A 222 8.23 14.69 6.39
C VAL A 222 8.20 14.47 7.90
#